data_2f95afe2089ad8f1150ee9f211af41dc
#
_entry.id   2f95afe2089ad8f1150ee9f211af41dc
#
_cell.length_a   1.000
_cell.length_b   1.000
_cell.length_c   1.000
_cell.angle_alpha   90.00
_cell.angle_beta   90.00
_cell.angle_gamma   90.00
#
_symmetry.space_group_name_H-M   'P 1'
#
loop_
_entity.id
_entity.type
_entity.pdbx_description
1 polymer ?
#
loop_
_entity_poly.entity_id
_entity_poly.type
_entity_poly.pdbx_seq_one_letter_code
_entity_poly.pdbx_strand_id
1 'polypeptide(L)'
;MPNYVKNILSFDGDPVQVDRLFSAIQGDNGPVDFNKLIPMPSELEIESGSRTAAGFKKYMAFLAVTGLHTEMEPAYLATYPEIDREEWELGKQAFHNIREFGCPTWYEWRIQNWGTKWNASGAEVLDGRLSFLTAWNAPKQILEKLSQMFPSITIHHVWADEDIGHNCGDRTYKNGTVTQEHLPTGQEAVELGCDLWNIDPEEFLSESQEPGMGMT
;
A
#
# COMPACT_ATOMS: atom_id res chain seq x y z
N MET A 1 -12.24 -5.50 -7.29
CA MET A 1 -11.73 -5.00 -5.99
C MET A 1 -10.35 -5.60 -5.80
N PRO A 2 -9.43 -4.96 -5.10
CA PRO A 2 -8.18 -5.62 -4.73
C PRO A 2 -8.45 -6.68 -3.67
N ASN A 3 -7.68 -7.74 -3.66
CA ASN A 3 -7.64 -8.67 -2.53
C ASN A 3 -7.13 -7.95 -1.29
N TYR A 4 -7.67 -8.34 -0.15
CA TYR A 4 -7.20 -7.83 1.14
C TYR A 4 -6.22 -8.81 1.78
N VAL A 5 -5.20 -8.24 2.39
CA VAL A 5 -4.23 -8.95 3.22
C VAL A 5 -4.50 -8.58 4.66
N LYS A 6 -4.79 -9.56 5.50
CA LYS A 6 -4.91 -9.39 6.95
C LYS A 6 -3.53 -9.41 7.57
N ASN A 7 -3.25 -8.40 8.40
CA ASN A 7 -1.98 -8.22 9.07
C ASN A 7 -2.22 -8.25 10.58
N ILE A 8 -1.42 -9.00 11.32
CA ILE A 8 -1.43 -9.04 12.78
C ILE A 8 -0.03 -8.74 13.28
N LEU A 9 0.10 -7.72 14.13
CA LEU A 9 1.35 -7.35 14.77
C LEU A 9 1.29 -7.65 16.26
N SER A 10 2.37 -8.22 16.77
CA SER A 10 2.64 -8.28 18.22
C SER A 10 3.99 -7.65 18.53
N PHE A 11 4.15 -7.17 19.75
CA PHE A 11 5.26 -6.32 20.14
C PHE A 11 5.95 -6.86 21.39
N ASP A 12 7.27 -7.01 21.30
CA ASP A 12 8.10 -7.49 22.39
C ASP A 12 9.03 -6.37 22.84
N GLY A 13 8.78 -5.83 24.04
CA GLY A 13 9.51 -4.69 24.57
C GLY A 13 8.91 -4.13 25.84
N ASP A 14 9.48 -3.03 26.32
CA ASP A 14 8.96 -2.31 27.48
C ASP A 14 7.54 -1.78 27.20
N PRO A 15 6.53 -2.03 28.10
CA PRO A 15 5.15 -1.61 27.88
C PRO A 15 5.00 -0.10 27.61
N VAL A 16 5.79 0.74 28.28
CA VAL A 16 5.75 2.21 28.07
C VAL A 16 6.21 2.57 26.66
N GLN A 17 7.19 1.84 26.12
CA GLN A 17 7.64 2.05 24.74
C GLN A 17 6.60 1.55 23.73
N VAL A 18 5.92 0.45 24.01
CA VAL A 18 4.82 -0.06 23.18
C VAL A 18 3.65 0.94 23.15
N ASP A 19 3.26 1.53 24.29
CA ASP A 19 2.23 2.58 24.35
C ASP A 19 2.63 3.82 23.52
N ARG A 20 3.91 4.20 23.56
CA ARG A 20 4.44 5.29 22.73
C ARG A 20 4.40 4.95 21.24
N LEU A 21 4.69 3.69 20.88
CA LEU A 21 4.57 3.22 19.52
C LEU A 21 3.13 3.36 19.03
N PHE A 22 2.13 2.86 19.76
CA PHE A 22 0.72 3.01 19.40
C PHE A 22 0.33 4.48 19.26
N SER A 23 0.76 5.34 20.19
CA SER A 23 0.49 6.78 20.11
C SER A 23 1.11 7.44 18.87
N ALA A 24 2.28 6.98 18.43
CA ALA A 24 2.99 7.54 17.28
C ALA A 24 2.35 7.17 15.93
N ILE A 25 1.68 6.01 15.85
CA ILE A 25 1.07 5.53 14.60
C ILE A 25 -0.42 5.84 14.50
N GLN A 26 -1.02 6.31 15.61
CA GLN A 26 -2.46 6.59 15.66
C GLN A 26 -2.83 7.72 14.71
N GLY A 27 -3.81 7.47 13.84
CA GLY A 27 -4.43 8.46 12.97
C GLY A 27 -5.70 9.07 13.57
N ASP A 28 -6.27 10.04 12.86
CA ASP A 28 -7.51 10.69 13.28
C ASP A 28 -8.74 9.74 13.21
N ASN A 29 -8.67 8.72 12.35
CA ASN A 29 -9.77 7.80 12.05
C ASN A 29 -9.51 6.34 12.48
N GLY A 30 -8.44 6.07 13.22
CA GLY A 30 -8.15 4.70 13.66
C GLY A 30 -6.79 4.56 14.32
N PRO A 31 -6.50 3.34 14.83
CA PRO A 31 -5.29 3.09 15.61
C PRO A 31 -3.99 3.08 14.78
N VAL A 32 -4.08 3.09 13.45
CA VAL A 32 -2.90 3.16 12.58
C VAL A 32 -3.16 4.02 11.34
N ASP A 33 -2.19 4.88 11.03
CA ASP A 33 -2.12 5.69 9.81
C ASP A 33 -0.68 5.68 9.26
N PHE A 34 -0.51 5.16 8.06
CA PHE A 34 0.80 5.07 7.41
C PHE A 34 1.43 6.43 7.13
N ASN A 35 0.62 7.49 6.97
CA ASN A 35 1.11 8.87 6.85
C ASN A 35 1.85 9.37 8.11
N LYS A 36 1.59 8.79 9.29
CA LYS A 36 2.37 9.11 10.51
C LYS A 36 3.79 8.56 10.46
N LEU A 37 4.02 7.53 9.64
CA LEU A 37 5.31 6.86 9.50
C LEU A 37 6.07 7.30 8.25
N ILE A 38 5.40 7.29 7.12
CA ILE A 38 5.93 7.70 5.80
C ILE A 38 4.88 8.61 5.15
N PRO A 39 4.94 9.92 5.41
CA PRO A 39 3.95 10.87 4.89
C PRO A 39 4.05 10.99 3.38
N MET A 40 2.90 10.86 2.71
CA MET A 40 2.80 11.09 1.27
C MET A 40 2.71 12.58 0.97
N PRO A 41 3.52 13.11 0.02
CA PRO A 41 3.38 14.50 -0.46
C PRO A 41 1.98 14.75 -1.03
N SER A 42 1.38 15.89 -0.66
CA SER A 42 0.02 16.26 -1.08
C SER A 42 -0.12 16.48 -2.59
N GLU A 43 0.96 16.86 -3.26
CA GLU A 43 1.03 17.08 -4.71
C GLU A 43 0.76 15.80 -5.52
N LEU A 44 0.98 14.65 -4.90
CA LEU A 44 0.69 13.34 -5.49
C LEU A 44 -0.80 12.97 -5.44
N GLU A 45 -1.62 13.68 -4.65
CA GLU A 45 -3.05 13.40 -4.47
C GLU A 45 -3.86 13.88 -5.68
N ILE A 46 -3.52 13.42 -6.86
CA ILE A 46 -4.22 13.64 -8.13
C ILE A 46 -4.83 12.35 -8.65
N GLU A 47 -5.78 12.44 -9.58
CA GLU A 47 -6.38 11.26 -10.21
C GLU A 47 -5.30 10.33 -10.77
N SER A 48 -5.37 9.05 -10.41
CA SER A 48 -4.52 8.00 -10.99
C SER A 48 -5.35 7.20 -12.01
N GLY A 49 -5.03 7.34 -13.31
CA GLY A 49 -5.79 6.66 -14.35
C GLY A 49 -5.47 7.12 -15.76
N SER A 50 -6.37 6.75 -16.69
CA SER A 50 -6.21 7.01 -18.12
C SER A 50 -6.19 8.50 -18.48
N ARG A 51 -6.94 9.34 -17.76
CA ARG A 51 -6.97 10.80 -18.00
C ARG A 51 -5.61 11.43 -17.66
N THR A 52 -5.04 11.09 -16.51
CA THR A 52 -3.69 11.57 -16.11
C THR A 52 -2.62 11.10 -17.10
N ALA A 53 -2.69 9.82 -17.52
CA ALA A 53 -1.76 9.29 -18.51
C ALA A 53 -1.88 9.98 -19.88
N ALA A 54 -3.10 10.27 -20.33
CA ALA A 54 -3.34 10.99 -21.58
C ALA A 54 -2.86 12.45 -21.48
N GLY A 55 -3.17 13.13 -20.40
CA GLY A 55 -2.70 14.48 -20.12
C GLY A 55 -1.17 14.56 -20.06
N PHE A 56 -0.52 13.62 -19.39
CA PHE A 56 0.94 13.51 -19.32
C PHE A 56 1.55 13.39 -20.73
N LYS A 57 0.98 12.52 -21.57
CA LYS A 57 1.44 12.37 -22.96
C LYS A 57 1.32 13.67 -23.77
N LYS A 58 0.20 14.40 -23.62
CA LYS A 58 -0.02 15.69 -24.29
C LYS A 58 0.96 16.75 -23.78
N TYR A 59 1.18 16.82 -22.47
CA TYR A 59 2.14 17.75 -21.88
C TYR A 59 3.58 17.47 -22.31
N MET A 60 3.97 16.20 -22.37
CA MET A 60 5.28 15.80 -22.90
C MET A 60 5.45 16.19 -24.38
N ALA A 61 4.41 16.05 -25.21
CA ALA A 61 4.44 16.47 -26.60
C ALA A 61 4.62 18.01 -26.74
N PHE A 62 3.93 18.79 -25.89
CA PHE A 62 4.13 20.24 -25.80
C PHE A 62 5.59 20.59 -25.47
N LEU A 63 6.15 20.00 -24.42
CA LEU A 63 7.53 20.24 -24.01
C LEU A 63 8.55 19.88 -25.11
N ALA A 64 8.30 18.81 -25.84
CA ALA A 64 9.14 18.40 -26.96
C ALA A 64 9.12 19.40 -28.13
N VAL A 65 7.94 19.94 -28.46
CA VAL A 65 7.77 20.93 -29.55
C VAL A 65 8.34 22.31 -29.19
N THR A 66 8.18 22.71 -27.92
CA THR A 66 8.62 24.02 -27.45
C THR A 66 10.06 24.05 -26.92
N GLY A 67 10.77 22.92 -26.94
CA GLY A 67 12.13 22.84 -26.41
C GLY A 67 12.18 23.14 -24.89
N LEU A 68 11.16 22.71 -24.13
CA LEU A 68 10.98 22.94 -22.69
C LEU A 68 10.62 24.40 -22.32
N HIS A 69 10.23 25.22 -23.29
CA HIS A 69 9.77 26.59 -23.06
C HIS A 69 8.34 26.62 -22.50
N THR A 70 8.20 26.49 -21.20
CA THR A 70 6.88 26.41 -20.51
C THR A 70 6.09 27.72 -20.59
N GLU A 71 6.74 28.87 -20.80
CA GLU A 71 6.09 30.16 -21.03
C GLU A 71 5.25 30.19 -22.32
N MET A 72 5.47 29.26 -23.24
CA MET A 72 4.69 29.09 -24.48
C MET A 72 3.35 28.37 -24.27
N GLU A 73 3.09 27.84 -23.09
CA GLU A 73 1.88 27.05 -22.78
C GLU A 73 0.57 27.78 -23.15
N PRO A 74 0.36 29.08 -22.82
CA PRO A 74 -0.88 29.76 -23.18
C PRO A 74 -1.11 29.84 -24.70
N ALA A 75 -0.06 30.10 -25.45
CA ALA A 75 -0.11 30.19 -26.93
C ALA A 75 -0.36 28.81 -27.54
N TYR A 76 0.30 27.79 -27.03
CA TYR A 76 0.11 26.40 -27.47
C TYR A 76 -1.34 25.96 -27.24
N LEU A 77 -1.88 26.18 -26.06
CA LEU A 77 -3.25 25.82 -25.72
C LEU A 77 -4.31 26.64 -26.48
N ALA A 78 -3.97 27.86 -26.90
CA ALA A 78 -4.84 28.64 -27.79
C ALA A 78 -4.85 28.09 -29.22
N THR A 79 -3.74 27.47 -29.67
CA THR A 79 -3.63 26.84 -30.99
C THR A 79 -4.37 25.51 -31.07
N TYR A 80 -4.50 24.81 -29.91
CA TYR A 80 -5.15 23.49 -29.80
C TYR A 80 -6.34 23.55 -28.82
N PRO A 81 -7.45 24.21 -29.18
CA PRO A 81 -8.60 24.44 -28.30
C PRO A 81 -9.34 23.14 -27.91
N GLU A 82 -9.13 22.04 -28.66
CA GLU A 82 -9.66 20.72 -28.37
C GLU A 82 -9.01 20.00 -27.20
N ILE A 83 -7.91 20.53 -26.66
CA ILE A 83 -7.24 19.95 -25.49
C ILE A 83 -8.12 20.20 -24.26
N ASP A 84 -8.53 19.11 -23.61
CA ASP A 84 -9.20 19.14 -22.30
C ASP A 84 -8.28 19.74 -21.25
N ARG A 85 -8.72 20.81 -20.60
CA ARG A 85 -7.91 21.58 -19.64
C ARG A 85 -7.68 20.83 -18.34
N GLU A 86 -8.65 20.08 -17.87
CA GLU A 86 -8.49 19.29 -16.63
C GLU A 86 -7.49 18.16 -16.87
N GLU A 87 -7.61 17.46 -17.99
CA GLU A 87 -6.68 16.42 -18.39
C GLU A 87 -5.26 16.98 -18.57
N TRP A 88 -5.14 18.19 -19.15
CA TRP A 88 -3.87 18.88 -19.30
C TRP A 88 -3.20 19.17 -17.94
N GLU A 89 -3.95 19.74 -16.99
CA GLU A 89 -3.42 20.06 -15.66
C GLU A 89 -3.01 18.81 -14.90
N LEU A 90 -3.80 17.70 -14.99
CA LEU A 90 -3.41 16.42 -14.44
C LEU A 90 -2.08 15.93 -15.00
N GLY A 91 -1.90 16.02 -16.32
CA GLY A 91 -0.67 15.60 -16.98
C GLY A 91 0.53 16.46 -16.63
N LYS A 92 0.33 17.77 -16.54
CA LYS A 92 1.33 18.74 -16.08
C LYS A 92 1.76 18.47 -14.64
N GLN A 93 0.81 18.25 -13.74
CA GLN A 93 1.10 17.90 -12.35
C GLN A 93 1.84 16.57 -12.26
N ALA A 94 1.42 15.54 -13.00
CA ALA A 94 2.11 14.27 -13.04
C ALA A 94 3.56 14.40 -13.51
N PHE A 95 3.85 15.28 -14.48
CA PHE A 95 5.20 15.56 -14.91
C PHE A 95 6.06 16.18 -13.79
N HIS A 96 5.52 17.15 -13.07
CA HIS A 96 6.22 17.75 -11.93
C HIS A 96 6.45 16.74 -10.82
N ASN A 97 5.45 15.92 -10.50
CA ASN A 97 5.55 14.87 -9.49
C ASN A 97 6.66 13.86 -9.82
N ILE A 98 6.76 13.42 -11.08
CA ILE A 98 7.84 12.51 -11.49
C ILE A 98 9.22 13.14 -11.27
N ARG A 99 9.37 14.44 -11.55
CA ARG A 99 10.65 15.13 -11.38
C ARG A 99 11.04 15.32 -9.91
N GLU A 100 10.07 15.53 -9.04
CA GLU A 100 10.29 15.83 -7.63
C GLU A 100 10.26 14.58 -6.74
N PHE A 101 9.32 13.68 -6.98
CA PHE A 101 9.06 12.51 -6.13
C PHE A 101 9.33 11.17 -6.82
N GLY A 102 9.68 11.15 -8.10
CA GLY A 102 9.91 9.93 -8.87
C GLY A 102 8.65 9.18 -9.31
N CYS A 103 7.46 9.67 -8.96
CA CYS A 103 6.17 9.03 -9.22
C CYS A 103 5.16 10.04 -9.74
N PRO A 104 4.25 9.68 -10.67
CA PRO A 104 3.27 10.60 -11.22
C PRO A 104 2.12 10.90 -10.25
N THR A 105 1.67 9.90 -9.47
CA THR A 105 0.48 10.00 -8.63
C THR A 105 0.67 9.28 -7.29
N TRP A 106 -0.33 9.40 -6.39
CA TRP A 106 -0.39 8.68 -5.12
C TRP A 106 -0.27 7.16 -5.29
N TYR A 107 -0.75 6.60 -6.40
CA TYR A 107 -0.83 5.16 -6.60
C TYR A 107 0.57 4.53 -6.66
N GLU A 108 1.42 4.99 -7.56
CA GLU A 108 2.78 4.48 -7.72
C GLU A 108 3.61 4.77 -6.47
N TRP A 109 3.41 5.96 -5.89
CA TRP A 109 4.14 6.37 -4.71
C TRP A 109 3.82 5.46 -3.50
N ARG A 110 2.53 5.17 -3.24
CA ARG A 110 2.12 4.29 -2.13
C ARG A 110 2.64 2.87 -2.31
N ILE A 111 2.54 2.29 -3.49
CA ILE A 111 3.12 0.98 -3.79
C ILE A 111 4.62 0.97 -3.49
N GLN A 112 5.35 2.00 -3.90
CA GLN A 112 6.79 2.09 -3.72
C GLN A 112 7.20 2.34 -2.27
N ASN A 113 6.47 3.18 -1.53
CA ASN A 113 6.88 3.65 -0.20
C ASN A 113 6.14 2.96 0.95
N TRP A 114 4.91 2.50 0.75
CA TRP A 114 4.16 1.75 1.76
C TRP A 114 4.15 0.23 1.50
N GLY A 115 4.37 -0.19 0.25
CA GLY A 115 4.26 -1.58 -0.18
C GLY A 115 2.84 -2.02 -0.46
N THR A 116 1.85 -1.16 -0.30
CA THR A 116 0.42 -1.43 -0.50
C THR A 116 -0.28 -0.24 -1.14
N LYS A 117 -1.40 -0.51 -1.81
CA LYS A 117 -2.16 0.51 -2.54
C LYS A 117 -2.79 1.57 -1.64
N TRP A 118 -3.36 1.15 -0.51
CA TRP A 118 -4.13 2.01 0.39
C TRP A 118 -3.52 2.04 1.79
N ASN A 119 -3.92 3.02 2.57
CA ASN A 119 -3.66 3.04 4.01
C ASN A 119 -4.33 1.83 4.69
N ALA A 120 -3.94 1.54 5.92
CA ALA A 120 -4.59 0.51 6.71
C ALA A 120 -6.09 0.78 6.84
N SER A 121 -6.89 -0.29 6.81
CA SER A 121 -8.33 -0.27 7.04
C SER A 121 -8.73 -1.36 8.04
N GLY A 122 -9.91 -1.22 8.67
CA GLY A 122 -10.40 -2.18 9.65
C GLY A 122 -9.43 -2.42 10.81
N ALA A 123 -8.66 -1.39 11.18
CA ALA A 123 -7.62 -1.53 12.19
C ALA A 123 -8.21 -1.55 13.60
N GLU A 124 -7.74 -2.49 14.42
CA GLU A 124 -8.14 -2.65 15.82
C GLU A 124 -6.95 -3.08 16.69
N VAL A 125 -7.00 -2.71 17.95
CA VAL A 125 -6.05 -3.17 18.97
C VAL A 125 -6.79 -4.05 19.97
N LEU A 126 -6.38 -5.30 20.08
CA LEU A 126 -6.94 -6.28 21.00
C LEU A 126 -5.80 -7.05 21.69
N ASP A 127 -5.84 -7.13 23.02
CA ASP A 127 -4.86 -7.84 23.83
C ASP A 127 -3.40 -7.47 23.50
N GLY A 128 -3.13 -6.17 23.24
CA GLY A 128 -1.80 -5.67 22.89
C GLY A 128 -1.32 -6.02 21.47
N ARG A 129 -2.18 -6.62 20.66
CA ARG A 129 -1.94 -6.88 19.23
C ARG A 129 -2.65 -5.85 18.38
N LEU A 130 -2.02 -5.46 17.27
CA LEU A 130 -2.63 -4.61 16.26
C LEU A 130 -3.00 -5.47 15.05
N SER A 131 -4.28 -5.48 14.69
CA SER A 131 -4.79 -6.11 13.47
C SER A 131 -5.28 -5.05 12.50
N PHE A 132 -5.01 -5.22 11.19
CA PHE A 132 -5.51 -4.33 10.13
C PHE A 132 -5.47 -5.02 8.77
N LEU A 133 -6.20 -4.45 7.80
CA LEU A 133 -6.22 -4.90 6.41
C LEU A 133 -5.41 -3.94 5.52
N THR A 134 -4.72 -4.53 4.54
CA THR A 134 -4.04 -3.82 3.44
C THR A 134 -4.47 -4.37 2.10
N ALA A 135 -4.27 -3.59 1.03
CA ALA A 135 -4.63 -4.01 -0.32
C ALA A 135 -3.42 -4.66 -1.02
N TRP A 136 -3.60 -5.89 -1.51
CA TRP A 136 -2.67 -6.69 -2.32
C TRP A 136 -1.43 -7.23 -1.60
N ASN A 137 -0.80 -6.47 -0.70
CA ASN A 137 0.44 -6.88 -0.06
C ASN A 137 0.50 -6.42 1.40
N ALA A 138 1.29 -7.14 2.19
CA ALA A 138 1.71 -6.71 3.51
C ALA A 138 2.63 -5.48 3.44
N PRO A 139 2.50 -4.49 4.36
CA PRO A 139 3.16 -3.19 4.26
C PRO A 139 4.60 -3.23 4.82
N LYS A 140 5.50 -3.95 4.17
CA LYS A 140 6.87 -4.21 4.65
C LYS A 140 7.62 -2.93 4.97
N GLN A 141 7.59 -1.93 4.08
CA GLN A 141 8.32 -0.66 4.24
C GLN A 141 7.83 0.14 5.45
N ILE A 142 6.53 0.09 5.72
CA ILE A 142 5.92 0.71 6.90
C ILE A 142 6.43 0.05 8.18
N LEU A 143 6.52 -1.28 8.22
CA LEU A 143 6.98 -2.01 9.40
C LEU A 143 8.49 -1.89 9.62
N GLU A 144 9.28 -1.82 8.56
CA GLU A 144 10.71 -1.47 8.64
C GLU A 144 10.88 -0.08 9.25
N LYS A 145 10.12 0.92 8.77
CA LYS A 145 10.14 2.29 9.30
C LYS A 145 9.71 2.34 10.76
N LEU A 146 8.63 1.66 11.12
CA LEU A 146 8.14 1.57 12.49
C LEU A 146 9.21 0.99 13.43
N SER A 147 9.82 -0.13 13.05
CA SER A 147 10.87 -0.78 13.85
C SER A 147 12.15 0.08 13.95
N GLN A 148 12.43 0.92 12.95
CA GLN A 148 13.52 1.88 13.00
C GLN A 148 13.25 3.01 14.00
N MET A 149 11.99 3.47 14.10
CA MET A 149 11.61 4.52 15.06
C MET A 149 11.61 4.01 16.50
N PHE A 150 11.35 2.71 16.70
CA PHE A 150 11.31 2.05 18.01
C PHE A 150 12.32 0.89 18.10
N PRO A 151 13.63 1.16 18.08
CA PRO A 151 14.66 0.14 17.95
C PRO A 151 14.76 -0.81 19.14
N SER A 152 14.22 -0.43 20.30
CA SER A 152 14.14 -1.29 21.49
C SER A 152 13.03 -2.34 21.41
N ILE A 153 12.00 -2.12 20.56
CA ILE A 153 10.88 -3.04 20.37
C ILE A 153 11.20 -4.04 19.28
N THR A 154 10.87 -5.30 19.48
CA THR A 154 10.83 -6.31 18.42
C THR A 154 9.37 -6.39 17.93
N ILE A 155 9.16 -6.31 16.63
CA ILE A 155 7.83 -6.40 16.01
C ILE A 155 7.73 -7.76 15.33
N HIS A 156 6.77 -8.57 15.76
CA HIS A 156 6.39 -9.81 15.09
C HIS A 156 5.18 -9.53 14.22
N HIS A 157 5.25 -9.86 12.97
CA HIS A 157 4.23 -9.62 11.96
C HIS A 157 3.85 -10.92 11.30
N VAL A 158 2.56 -11.25 11.32
CA VAL A 158 1.99 -12.38 10.57
C VAL A 158 0.94 -11.82 9.62
N TRP A 159 0.91 -12.32 8.40
CA TRP A 159 -0.07 -11.86 7.39
C TRP A 159 -0.56 -13.01 6.52
N ALA A 160 -1.77 -12.87 5.98
CA ALA A 160 -2.31 -13.73 4.94
C ALA A 160 -3.30 -12.96 4.06
N ASP A 161 -3.25 -13.25 2.76
CA ASP A 161 -4.24 -12.80 1.77
C ASP A 161 -5.58 -13.49 2.00
N GLU A 162 -6.69 -12.87 1.60
CA GLU A 162 -8.01 -13.49 1.55
C GLU A 162 -8.08 -14.64 0.53
N ASP A 163 -7.16 -14.68 -0.44
CA ASP A 163 -6.90 -15.83 -1.31
C ASP A 163 -6.05 -16.85 -0.56
N ILE A 164 -6.73 -17.69 0.21
CA ILE A 164 -6.12 -18.65 1.17
C ILE A 164 -5.05 -19.52 0.51
N GLY A 165 -3.91 -19.63 1.16
CA GLY A 165 -2.75 -20.38 0.68
C GLY A 165 -1.80 -19.57 -0.21
N HIS A 166 -2.10 -18.30 -0.46
CA HIS A 166 -1.26 -17.40 -1.23
C HIS A 166 -0.86 -16.18 -0.41
N ASN A 167 0.26 -15.53 -0.78
CA ASN A 167 0.71 -14.26 -0.22
C ASN A 167 0.56 -14.18 1.31
N CYS A 168 1.14 -15.13 2.02
CA CYS A 168 1.13 -15.23 3.47
C CYS A 168 2.53 -15.44 4.03
N GLY A 169 2.69 -15.22 5.33
CA GLY A 169 3.96 -15.44 6.00
C GLY A 169 4.07 -14.78 7.36
N ASP A 170 5.24 -14.86 7.92
CA ASP A 170 5.63 -14.15 9.12
C ASP A 170 7.00 -13.48 8.98
N ARG A 171 7.18 -12.37 9.67
CA ARG A 171 8.45 -11.62 9.76
C ARG A 171 8.66 -11.08 11.15
N THR A 172 9.92 -11.04 11.54
CA THR A 172 10.35 -10.30 12.72
C THR A 172 11.18 -9.10 12.29
N TYR A 173 10.80 -7.92 12.81
CA TYR A 173 11.50 -6.67 12.54
C TYR A 173 12.22 -6.17 13.79
N LYS A 174 13.43 -5.67 13.62
CA LYS A 174 14.21 -5.03 14.68
C LYS A 174 15.08 -3.93 14.08
N ASN A 175 15.00 -2.73 14.65
CA ASN A 175 15.86 -1.58 14.27
C ASN A 175 15.91 -1.33 12.75
N GLY A 176 14.74 -1.33 12.08
CA GLY A 176 14.59 -1.03 10.65
C GLY A 176 14.91 -2.19 9.70
N THR A 177 15.18 -3.38 10.22
CA THR A 177 15.53 -4.54 9.40
C THR A 177 14.68 -5.76 9.72
N VAL A 178 14.45 -6.59 8.70
CA VAL A 178 13.89 -7.94 8.87
C VAL A 178 15.00 -8.84 9.42
N THR A 179 14.78 -9.40 10.60
CA THR A 179 15.73 -10.33 11.25
C THR A 179 15.38 -11.78 11.06
N GLN A 180 14.11 -12.07 10.84
CA GLN A 180 13.60 -13.40 10.52
C GLN A 180 12.47 -13.26 9.50
N GLU A 181 12.38 -14.20 8.58
CA GLU A 181 11.31 -14.29 7.59
C GLU A 181 11.00 -15.75 7.30
N HIS A 182 9.72 -16.10 7.32
CA HIS A 182 9.23 -17.38 6.89
C HIS A 182 8.05 -17.17 5.93
N LEU A 183 8.12 -17.80 4.77
CA LEU A 183 7.12 -17.75 3.70
C LEU A 183 6.62 -19.18 3.44
N PRO A 184 5.55 -19.61 4.13
CA PRO A 184 5.04 -20.96 4.00
C PRO A 184 4.49 -21.22 2.60
N THR A 185 4.44 -22.48 2.21
CA THR A 185 3.87 -22.95 0.94
C THR A 185 3.02 -24.19 1.14
N GLY A 186 2.14 -24.49 0.16
CA GLY A 186 1.30 -25.68 0.22
C GLY A 186 0.37 -25.69 1.43
N GLN A 187 0.31 -26.81 2.15
CA GLN A 187 -0.61 -26.99 3.26
C GLN A 187 -0.37 -25.99 4.40
N GLU A 188 0.88 -25.71 4.73
CA GLU A 188 1.24 -24.76 5.79
C GLU A 188 0.72 -23.33 5.47
N ALA A 189 0.77 -22.91 4.20
CA ALA A 189 0.21 -21.63 3.76
C ALA A 189 -1.31 -21.59 3.88
N VAL A 190 -1.99 -22.70 3.59
CA VAL A 190 -3.45 -22.83 3.76
C VAL A 190 -3.82 -22.76 5.25
N GLU A 191 -3.12 -23.51 6.10
CA GLU A 191 -3.35 -23.50 7.55
C GLU A 191 -3.18 -22.10 8.14
N LEU A 192 -2.10 -21.40 7.78
CA LEU A 192 -1.85 -20.03 8.21
C LEU A 192 -2.96 -19.06 7.74
N GLY A 193 -3.35 -19.16 6.48
CA GLY A 193 -4.44 -18.35 5.92
C GLY A 193 -5.77 -18.59 6.64
N CYS A 194 -6.13 -19.85 6.82
CA CYS A 194 -7.35 -20.25 7.54
C CYS A 194 -7.36 -19.72 8.99
N ASP A 195 -6.23 -19.84 9.69
CA ASP A 195 -6.10 -19.33 11.07
C ASP A 195 -6.30 -17.81 11.12
N LEU A 196 -5.63 -17.04 10.25
CA LEU A 196 -5.76 -15.59 10.26
C LEU A 196 -7.18 -15.11 9.89
N TRP A 197 -7.84 -15.78 8.95
CA TRP A 197 -9.18 -15.40 8.49
C TRP A 197 -10.31 -16.06 9.28
N ASN A 198 -10.00 -16.89 10.31
CA ASN A 198 -10.95 -17.68 11.12
C ASN A 198 -11.83 -18.57 10.22
N ILE A 199 -11.23 -19.28 9.29
CA ILE A 199 -11.86 -20.28 8.43
C ILE A 199 -11.45 -21.66 8.91
N ASP A 200 -12.38 -22.63 8.89
CA ASP A 200 -12.05 -24.01 9.21
C ASP A 200 -11.25 -24.62 8.04
N PRO A 201 -10.01 -25.11 8.26
CA PRO A 201 -9.21 -25.69 7.18
C PRO A 201 -9.84 -26.93 6.52
N GLU A 202 -10.59 -27.75 7.29
CA GLU A 202 -11.27 -28.95 6.75
C GLU A 202 -12.43 -28.54 5.83
N GLU A 203 -13.20 -27.53 6.21
CA GLU A 203 -14.29 -26.94 5.41
C GLU A 203 -13.72 -26.34 4.12
N PHE A 204 -12.67 -25.51 4.21
CA PHE A 204 -12.01 -24.89 3.06
C PHE A 204 -11.50 -25.93 2.05
N LEU A 205 -10.82 -26.98 2.53
CA LEU A 205 -10.27 -28.03 1.66
C LEU A 205 -11.37 -28.89 1.03
N SER A 206 -12.49 -29.11 1.72
CA SER A 206 -13.63 -29.85 1.17
C SER A 206 -14.33 -29.08 0.05
N GLU A 207 -14.55 -27.78 0.20
CA GLU A 207 -15.13 -26.91 -0.83
C GLU A 207 -14.23 -26.78 -2.06
N SER A 208 -12.91 -26.74 -1.86
CA SER A 208 -11.94 -26.63 -2.95
C SER A 208 -11.84 -27.90 -3.80
N GLN A 209 -12.33 -29.05 -3.32
CA GLN A 209 -12.31 -30.34 -4.01
C GLN A 209 -13.61 -30.68 -4.74
N GLU A 210 -14.71 -29.91 -4.58
CA GLU A 210 -15.91 -30.10 -5.36
C GLU A 210 -15.64 -29.69 -6.83
N PRO A 211 -15.67 -30.63 -7.80
CA PRO A 211 -15.53 -30.27 -9.20
C PRO A 211 -16.74 -29.45 -9.60
N GLY A 212 -16.52 -28.23 -10.05
CA GLY A 212 -17.57 -27.36 -10.54
C GLY A 212 -18.58 -28.13 -11.39
N MET A 213 -19.81 -28.25 -10.91
CA MET A 213 -20.91 -28.84 -11.67
C MET A 213 -21.07 -28.00 -12.95
N GLY A 214 -20.60 -28.59 -14.05
CA GLY A 214 -20.74 -27.99 -15.37
C GLY A 214 -22.20 -27.63 -15.63
N MET A 215 -22.46 -26.38 -15.88
CA MET A 215 -23.68 -25.94 -16.53
C MET A 215 -23.72 -26.57 -17.92
N THR A 216 -24.57 -27.55 -18.07
CA THR A 216 -25.05 -28.06 -19.36
C THR A 216 -26.04 -27.09 -19.99
#